data_cd8d5d1c0c94d23b1947f127e530a01c
#
_entry.id   cd8d5d1c0c94d23b1947f127e530a01c
#
_cell.length_a   1.000
_cell.length_b   1.000
_cell.length_c   1.000
_cell.angle_alpha   90.00
_cell.angle_beta   90.00
_cell.angle_gamma   90.00
#
_symmetry.space_group_name_H-M   'P 1'
#
loop_
_entity.id
_entity.type
_entity.pdbx_description
1 polymer ?
#
loop_
_entity_poly.entity_id
_entity_poly.type
_entity_poly.pdbx_seq_one_letter_code
_entity_poly.pdbx_strand_id
1 'polypeptide(L)'
;MSHWKENDCVGCPQGCIHCGRQNDYYVFECDRCGDTTTDTKEFIHDGDEDYCQDCWCERMYEMGMKQDAMQCKAIDADTKEWVYGGIVIQDWKDNFVFIIEKSEGACMRSAKELLMDMAHIIDKDTICRCTGCRDADGELIYEHDICEDKNGKRYVCRWIASAACFEFKCKETGISYEMTHAEDFIVKGNEYDDLTY
;
A
#
# COMPACT_ATOMS: atom_id res chain seq x y z
N MET A 1 -19.18 4.80 18.42
CA MET A 1 -20.42 4.43 17.69
C MET A 1 -21.24 5.66 17.40
N SER A 2 -21.38 5.99 16.12
CA SER A 2 -22.19 7.14 15.68
C SER A 2 -23.68 6.95 16.06
N HIS A 3 -24.35 8.02 16.46
CA HIS A 3 -25.71 7.93 17.00
C HIS A 3 -26.50 9.22 16.78
N TRP A 4 -27.86 9.10 16.83
CA TRP A 4 -28.76 10.24 16.85
C TRP A 4 -28.79 10.88 18.23
N LYS A 5 -28.62 12.18 18.26
CA LYS A 5 -28.76 12.97 19.46
C LYS A 5 -30.04 13.81 19.38
N GLU A 6 -30.93 13.63 20.34
CA GLU A 6 -32.15 14.46 20.46
C GLU A 6 -31.76 15.90 20.76
N ASN A 7 -32.51 16.81 20.16
CA ASN A 7 -32.35 18.22 20.43
C ASN A 7 -32.85 18.54 21.86
N ASP A 8 -31.94 18.87 22.76
CA ASP A 8 -32.19 19.22 24.14
C ASP A 8 -32.55 20.71 24.37
N CYS A 9 -32.94 21.42 23.31
CA CYS A 9 -33.34 22.81 23.37
C CYS A 9 -34.69 22.96 24.05
N VAL A 10 -34.74 22.81 25.37
CA VAL A 10 -35.95 22.97 26.17
C VAL A 10 -36.08 24.44 26.60
N GLY A 11 -37.14 25.12 26.12
CA GLY A 11 -37.56 26.41 26.68
C GLY A 11 -36.96 27.67 26.08
N CYS A 12 -36.63 27.66 24.79
CA CYS A 12 -36.24 28.90 24.10
C CYS A 12 -37.41 29.87 24.00
N PRO A 13 -37.35 31.08 24.62
CA PRO A 13 -38.47 32.03 24.68
C PRO A 13 -38.86 32.62 23.32
N GLN A 14 -38.04 32.45 22.28
CA GLN A 14 -38.23 33.03 20.97
C GLN A 14 -38.72 32.04 19.89
N GLY A 15 -39.01 30.81 20.28
CA GLY A 15 -39.32 29.75 19.31
C GLY A 15 -38.12 29.36 18.43
N CYS A 16 -37.94 28.08 18.25
CA CYS A 16 -36.72 27.52 17.61
C CYS A 16 -36.54 27.82 16.12
N ILE A 17 -37.40 28.63 15.50
CA ILE A 17 -37.38 28.94 14.08
C ILE A 17 -36.08 29.67 13.65
N HIS A 18 -35.39 30.32 14.58
CA HIS A 18 -34.23 31.16 14.24
C HIS A 18 -32.85 30.55 14.53
N CYS A 19 -32.75 29.49 15.32
CA CYS A 19 -31.42 28.96 15.70
C CYS A 19 -31.03 27.67 14.95
N GLY A 20 -31.91 27.15 14.11
CA GLY A 20 -31.63 25.90 13.36
C GLY A 20 -31.52 24.64 14.23
N ARG A 21 -31.77 24.74 15.57
CA ARG A 21 -31.62 23.64 16.50
C ARG A 21 -32.90 22.80 16.70
N GLN A 22 -33.83 22.87 15.74
CA GLN A 22 -35.13 22.18 15.87
C GLN A 22 -35.08 20.69 15.52
N ASN A 23 -34.05 20.23 14.84
CA ASN A 23 -33.99 18.86 14.38
C ASN A 23 -32.99 18.07 15.22
N ASP A 24 -33.33 16.83 15.49
CA ASP A 24 -32.36 15.85 15.92
C ASP A 24 -31.19 15.82 14.93
N TYR A 25 -29.99 15.68 15.44
CA TYR A 25 -28.80 15.64 14.60
C TYR A 25 -28.04 14.35 14.84
N TYR A 26 -27.37 13.88 13.79
CA TYR A 26 -26.55 12.71 13.87
C TYR A 26 -25.15 13.10 14.35
N VAL A 27 -24.65 12.39 15.35
CA VAL A 27 -23.29 12.54 15.86
C VAL A 27 -22.48 11.38 15.33
N PHE A 28 -21.46 11.72 14.52
CA PHE A 28 -20.46 10.78 14.09
C PHE A 28 -19.42 10.67 15.21
N GLU A 29 -19.10 9.45 15.59
CA GLU A 29 -18.10 9.14 16.60
C GLU A 29 -17.09 8.17 15.97
N CYS A 30 -15.81 8.55 16.00
CA CYS A 30 -14.74 7.71 15.49
C CYS A 30 -14.61 6.44 16.36
N ASP A 31 -14.75 5.29 15.75
CA ASP A 31 -14.67 4.00 16.46
C ASP A 31 -13.25 3.72 17.01
N ARG A 32 -12.23 4.45 16.54
CA ARG A 32 -10.86 4.27 16.99
C ARG A 32 -10.42 5.24 18.10
N CYS A 33 -10.69 6.54 17.96
CA CYS A 33 -10.24 7.56 18.95
C CYS A 33 -11.36 8.14 19.80
N GLY A 34 -12.63 7.93 19.43
CA GLY A 34 -13.79 8.47 20.12
C GLY A 34 -14.09 9.95 19.82
N ASP A 35 -13.36 10.59 18.90
CA ASP A 35 -13.66 11.94 18.47
C ASP A 35 -15.03 12.03 17.82
N THR A 36 -15.74 13.13 18.06
CA THR A 36 -17.11 13.32 17.59
C THR A 36 -17.28 14.59 16.77
N THR A 37 -18.05 14.51 15.69
CA THR A 37 -18.50 15.68 14.91
C THR A 37 -19.93 15.50 14.40
N THR A 38 -20.53 16.61 13.95
CA THR A 38 -21.81 16.60 13.23
C THR A 38 -21.64 16.87 11.74
N ASP A 39 -20.43 17.12 11.28
CA ASP A 39 -20.12 17.34 9.85
C ASP A 39 -19.79 16.02 9.17
N THR A 40 -20.66 15.61 8.23
CA THR A 40 -20.49 14.38 7.43
C THR A 40 -19.23 14.36 6.58
N LYS A 41 -18.63 15.53 6.30
CA LYS A 41 -17.41 15.62 5.48
C LYS A 41 -16.13 15.28 6.23
N GLU A 42 -16.20 15.30 7.56
CA GLU A 42 -15.06 15.02 8.42
C GLU A 42 -14.94 13.54 8.79
N PHE A 43 -15.90 12.71 8.33
CA PHE A 43 -15.94 11.29 8.66
C PHE A 43 -16.00 10.39 7.43
N ILE A 44 -15.37 9.25 7.57
CA ILE A 44 -15.28 8.22 6.56
C ILE A 44 -15.93 6.95 7.11
N HIS A 45 -16.88 6.41 6.34
CA HIS A 45 -17.57 5.16 6.65
C HIS A 45 -16.88 4.00 5.93
N ASP A 46 -16.47 2.97 6.67
CA ASP A 46 -15.90 1.74 6.11
C ASP A 46 -16.62 0.53 6.69
N GLY A 47 -17.60 0.00 5.96
CA GLY A 47 -18.48 -1.04 6.43
C GLY A 47 -19.37 -0.58 7.59
N ASP A 48 -19.21 -1.18 8.76
CA ASP A 48 -19.95 -0.83 9.98
C ASP A 48 -19.17 0.12 10.92
N GLU A 49 -17.99 0.59 10.51
CA GLU A 49 -17.10 1.42 11.31
C GLU A 49 -17.01 2.86 10.76
N ASP A 50 -16.92 3.81 11.68
CA ASP A 50 -16.81 5.24 11.42
C ASP A 50 -15.42 5.75 11.84
N TYR A 51 -14.74 6.49 10.96
CA TYR A 51 -13.41 7.02 11.22
C TYR A 51 -13.33 8.52 11.02
N CYS A 52 -12.66 9.24 11.92
CA CYS A 52 -12.17 10.57 11.61
C CYS A 52 -11.02 10.49 10.58
N GLN A 53 -10.73 11.62 9.95
CA GLN A 53 -9.73 11.68 8.87
C GLN A 53 -8.36 11.13 9.29
N ASP A 54 -7.90 11.50 10.48
CA ASP A 54 -6.58 11.08 10.99
C ASP A 54 -6.52 9.58 11.24
N CYS A 55 -7.53 9.02 11.92
CA CYS A 55 -7.60 7.58 12.18
C CYS A 55 -7.77 6.77 10.90
N TRP A 56 -8.48 7.30 9.90
CA TRP A 56 -8.58 6.68 8.58
C TRP A 56 -7.23 6.64 7.86
N CYS A 57 -6.48 7.76 7.88
CA CYS A 57 -5.15 7.80 7.31
C CYS A 57 -4.20 6.79 7.97
N GLU A 58 -4.23 6.68 9.30
CA GLU A 58 -3.45 5.67 10.01
C GLU A 58 -3.88 4.24 9.65
N ARG A 59 -5.20 3.98 9.56
CA ARG A 59 -5.72 2.67 9.13
C ARG A 59 -5.28 2.33 7.71
N MET A 60 -5.37 3.29 6.79
CA MET A 60 -4.91 3.11 5.41
C MET A 60 -3.40 2.82 5.35
N TYR A 61 -2.62 3.51 6.18
CA TYR A 61 -1.19 3.23 6.31
C TYR A 61 -0.93 1.82 6.83
N GLU A 62 -1.62 1.39 7.90
CA GLU A 62 -1.51 0.03 8.45
C GLU A 62 -1.94 -1.04 7.42
N MET A 63 -3.02 -0.80 6.66
CA MET A 63 -3.45 -1.68 5.57
C MET A 63 -2.42 -1.71 4.45
N GLY A 64 -1.82 -0.56 4.10
CA GLY A 64 -0.75 -0.47 3.12
C GLY A 64 0.49 -1.28 3.52
N MET A 65 0.86 -1.26 4.80
CA MET A 65 1.94 -2.11 5.32
C MET A 65 1.61 -3.60 5.24
N LYS A 66 0.34 -3.99 5.47
CA LYS A 66 -0.13 -5.38 5.28
C LYS A 66 -0.20 -5.79 3.80
N GLN A 67 -0.22 -4.82 2.88
CA GLN A 67 -0.24 -5.04 1.44
C GLN A 67 1.16 -5.06 0.79
N ASP A 68 2.23 -5.17 1.57
CA ASP A 68 3.60 -5.27 1.04
C ASP A 68 3.71 -6.36 -0.05
N ALA A 69 2.97 -7.45 0.08
CA ALA A 69 2.93 -8.52 -0.92
C ALA A 69 2.27 -8.12 -2.27
N MET A 70 1.56 -7.00 -2.31
CA MET A 70 0.97 -6.46 -3.55
C MET A 70 1.87 -5.43 -4.23
N GLN A 71 3.00 -5.10 -3.62
CA GLN A 71 3.98 -4.21 -4.22
C GLN A 71 4.80 -4.91 -5.29
N CYS A 72 5.40 -4.10 -6.13
CA CYS A 72 6.40 -4.55 -7.10
C CYS A 72 7.51 -3.51 -7.17
N LYS A 73 8.60 -3.87 -7.81
CA LYS A 73 9.60 -2.92 -8.29
C LYS A 73 9.83 -3.16 -9.78
N ALA A 74 10.23 -2.13 -10.50
CA ALA A 74 10.68 -2.23 -11.88
C ALA A 74 11.64 -1.09 -12.20
N ILE A 75 12.29 -1.15 -13.35
CA ILE A 75 13.17 -0.09 -13.83
C ILE A 75 12.32 0.96 -14.56
N ASP A 76 12.43 2.23 -14.16
CA ASP A 76 11.86 3.36 -14.87
C ASP A 76 12.44 3.44 -16.29
N ALA A 77 11.58 3.59 -17.30
CA ALA A 77 11.98 3.54 -18.69
C ALA A 77 12.87 4.73 -19.09
N ASP A 78 12.72 5.87 -18.43
CA ASP A 78 13.43 7.11 -18.76
C ASP A 78 14.69 7.28 -17.89
N THR A 79 14.55 7.19 -16.56
CA THR A 79 15.65 7.45 -15.61
C THR A 79 16.58 6.27 -15.43
N LYS A 80 16.14 5.05 -15.75
CA LYS A 80 16.85 3.79 -15.52
C LYS A 80 17.12 3.48 -14.04
N GLU A 81 16.32 4.06 -13.15
CA GLU A 81 16.37 3.81 -11.71
C GLU A 81 15.31 2.82 -11.29
N TRP A 82 15.51 2.13 -10.16
CA TRP A 82 14.50 1.29 -9.55
C TRP A 82 13.37 2.12 -8.95
N VAL A 83 12.13 1.79 -9.31
CA VAL A 83 10.91 2.37 -8.76
C VAL A 83 10.12 1.29 -8.03
N TYR A 84 9.58 1.64 -6.86
CA TYR A 84 8.87 0.73 -5.96
C TYR A 84 7.44 1.21 -5.73
N GLY A 85 6.46 0.33 -5.83
CA GLY A 85 5.07 0.72 -5.57
C GLY A 85 4.05 -0.27 -6.09
N GLY A 86 2.81 0.21 -6.26
CA GLY A 86 1.72 -0.55 -6.84
C GLY A 86 1.70 -0.48 -8.38
N ILE A 87 1.47 -1.59 -9.03
CA ILE A 87 1.30 -1.63 -10.50
C ILE A 87 -0.08 -1.13 -10.90
N VAL A 88 -0.10 -0.22 -11.89
CA VAL A 88 -1.30 0.10 -12.67
C VAL A 88 -1.05 -0.30 -14.13
N ILE A 89 -1.78 -1.31 -14.59
CA ILE A 89 -1.73 -1.74 -15.98
C ILE A 89 -2.81 -0.99 -16.75
N GLN A 90 -2.42 -0.16 -17.71
CA GLN A 90 -3.34 0.49 -18.64
C GLN A 90 -3.17 -0.13 -20.02
N ASP A 91 -4.06 -1.06 -20.36
CA ASP A 91 -4.09 -1.71 -21.68
C ASP A 91 -5.04 -0.96 -22.63
N TRP A 92 -4.54 0.10 -23.24
CA TRP A 92 -5.24 0.82 -24.32
C TRP A 92 -4.24 1.18 -25.41
N LYS A 93 -3.99 0.29 -26.35
CA LYS A 93 -3.21 0.47 -27.59
C LYS A 93 -1.69 0.62 -27.49
N ASP A 94 -1.13 1.12 -26.40
CA ASP A 94 0.30 1.46 -26.33
C ASP A 94 1.10 0.65 -25.29
N ASN A 95 0.48 -0.32 -24.58
CA ASN A 95 1.14 -1.22 -23.60
C ASN A 95 1.96 -0.50 -22.52
N PHE A 96 1.56 0.68 -22.08
CA PHE A 96 2.23 1.35 -20.98
C PHE A 96 1.85 0.69 -19.65
N VAL A 97 2.86 0.37 -18.85
CA VAL A 97 2.71 -0.07 -17.47
C VAL A 97 3.31 1.01 -16.58
N PHE A 98 2.59 1.35 -15.53
CA PHE A 98 3.01 2.37 -14.58
C PHE A 98 3.19 1.74 -13.20
N ILE A 99 4.18 2.21 -12.46
CA ILE A 99 4.25 2.06 -11.01
C ILE A 99 3.87 3.39 -10.37
N ILE A 100 3.01 3.33 -9.37
CA ILE A 100 2.73 4.47 -8.50
C ILE A 100 3.53 4.26 -7.23
N GLU A 101 4.48 5.16 -6.97
CA GLU A 101 5.29 5.11 -5.76
C GLU A 101 4.43 5.25 -4.50
N LYS A 102 4.81 4.50 -3.47
CA LYS A 102 4.24 4.64 -2.13
C LYS A 102 4.74 5.95 -1.53
N SER A 103 3.86 6.93 -1.32
CA SER A 103 4.21 8.15 -0.60
C SER A 103 3.44 8.27 0.70
N GLU A 104 4.12 8.77 1.72
CA GLU A 104 3.50 9.20 2.96
C GLU A 104 2.52 10.35 2.68
N GLY A 105 1.29 10.25 3.17
CA GLY A 105 0.24 11.26 2.95
C GLY A 105 -0.54 11.14 1.63
N ALA A 106 -0.35 10.09 0.85
CA ALA A 106 -1.10 9.85 -0.39
C ALA A 106 -2.63 9.70 -0.18
N CYS A 107 -3.06 9.38 1.01
CA CYS A 107 -4.48 9.22 1.36
C CYS A 107 -5.33 10.49 1.15
N MET A 108 -4.72 11.66 1.09
CA MET A 108 -5.39 12.96 0.89
C MET A 108 -5.46 13.40 -0.58
N ARG A 109 -4.89 12.62 -1.51
CA ARG A 109 -4.81 12.99 -2.93
C ARG A 109 -5.83 12.24 -3.76
N SER A 110 -6.37 12.92 -4.77
CA SER A 110 -7.19 12.26 -5.77
C SER A 110 -6.34 11.30 -6.62
N ALA A 111 -6.96 10.24 -7.14
CA ALA A 111 -6.28 9.28 -8.02
C ALA A 111 -5.62 9.98 -9.24
N LYS A 112 -6.22 11.08 -9.72
CA LYS A 112 -5.67 11.86 -10.84
C LYS A 112 -4.36 12.56 -10.46
N GLU A 113 -4.29 13.16 -9.27
CA GLU A 113 -3.08 13.84 -8.77
C GLU A 113 -1.96 12.82 -8.53
N LEU A 114 -2.29 11.65 -7.95
CA LEU A 114 -1.33 10.55 -7.79
C LEU A 114 -0.76 10.08 -9.12
N LEU A 115 -1.61 9.90 -10.14
CA LEU A 115 -1.17 9.47 -11.48
C LEU A 115 -0.28 10.52 -12.16
N MET A 116 -0.51 11.81 -11.93
CA MET A 116 0.26 12.87 -12.59
C MET A 116 1.62 13.12 -11.94
N ASP A 117 1.70 12.95 -10.61
CA ASP A 117 2.89 13.35 -9.85
C ASP A 117 3.79 12.17 -9.47
N MET A 118 3.24 10.94 -9.44
CA MET A 118 3.91 9.77 -8.85
C MET A 118 3.92 8.53 -9.74
N ALA A 119 3.38 8.62 -10.95
CA ALA A 119 3.37 7.51 -11.88
C ALA A 119 4.64 7.50 -12.72
N HIS A 120 5.36 6.39 -12.69
CA HIS A 120 6.55 6.13 -13.49
C HIS A 120 6.22 5.17 -14.62
N ILE A 121 6.62 5.51 -15.83
CA ILE A 121 6.57 4.58 -16.97
C ILE A 121 7.72 3.60 -16.77
N ILE A 122 7.40 2.32 -16.74
CA ILE A 122 8.40 1.29 -16.43
C ILE A 122 8.70 0.38 -17.62
N ASP A 123 9.87 -0.19 -17.62
CA ASP A 123 10.20 -1.30 -18.49
C ASP A 123 9.48 -2.56 -17.98
N LYS A 124 8.46 -3.00 -18.71
CA LYS A 124 7.58 -4.11 -18.34
C LYS A 124 8.33 -5.45 -18.14
N ASP A 125 9.46 -5.62 -18.81
CA ASP A 125 10.23 -6.86 -18.75
C ASP A 125 11.08 -6.94 -17.46
N THR A 126 11.13 -5.83 -16.68
CA THR A 126 11.86 -5.74 -15.40
C THR A 126 10.95 -5.77 -14.17
N ILE A 127 9.66 -6.03 -14.36
CA ILE A 127 8.70 -6.08 -13.24
C ILE A 127 9.04 -7.24 -12.32
N CYS A 128 9.34 -6.91 -11.06
CA CYS A 128 9.62 -7.86 -9.99
C CYS A 128 8.51 -7.77 -8.93
N ARG A 129 7.77 -8.86 -8.72
CA ARG A 129 6.71 -8.94 -7.71
C ARG A 129 7.32 -9.02 -6.31
N CYS A 130 6.72 -8.35 -5.35
CA CYS A 130 7.09 -8.52 -3.94
C CYS A 130 6.65 -9.90 -3.45
N THR A 131 7.50 -10.55 -2.69
CA THR A 131 7.20 -11.85 -2.07
C THR A 131 6.33 -11.72 -0.81
N GLY A 132 6.29 -10.51 -0.20
CA GLY A 132 5.73 -10.27 1.11
C GLY A 132 6.65 -10.69 2.27
N CYS A 133 7.80 -11.29 1.98
CA CYS A 133 8.79 -11.67 2.97
C CYS A 133 9.90 -10.62 3.07
N ARG A 134 10.55 -10.59 4.25
CA ARG A 134 11.69 -9.73 4.51
C ARG A 134 12.93 -10.58 4.77
N ASP A 135 14.06 -10.04 4.39
CA ASP A 135 15.37 -10.62 4.63
C ASP A 135 15.86 -10.40 6.07
N ALA A 136 17.08 -10.82 6.39
CA ALA A 136 17.68 -10.68 7.72
C ALA A 136 17.86 -9.22 8.15
N ASP A 137 18.00 -8.28 7.22
CA ASP A 137 18.16 -6.85 7.48
C ASP A 137 16.80 -6.11 7.50
N GLY A 138 15.68 -6.83 7.26
CA GLY A 138 14.32 -6.30 7.26
C GLY A 138 13.88 -5.73 5.91
N GLU A 139 14.69 -5.87 4.85
CA GLU A 139 14.37 -5.42 3.51
C GLU A 139 13.39 -6.38 2.81
N LEU A 140 12.46 -5.82 2.02
CA LEU A 140 11.53 -6.63 1.24
C LEU A 140 12.26 -7.39 0.13
N ILE A 141 11.90 -8.66 -0.01
CA ILE A 141 12.43 -9.51 -1.07
C ILE A 141 11.48 -9.48 -2.27
N TYR A 142 12.05 -9.27 -3.45
CA TYR A 142 11.33 -9.25 -4.72
C TYR A 142 11.74 -10.40 -5.62
N GLU A 143 10.91 -10.73 -6.59
CA GLU A 143 11.26 -11.64 -7.67
C GLU A 143 12.55 -11.18 -8.36
N HIS A 144 13.39 -12.10 -8.77
CA HIS A 144 14.73 -11.87 -9.37
C HIS A 144 15.78 -11.28 -8.41
N ASP A 145 15.47 -11.05 -7.12
CA ASP A 145 16.49 -10.65 -6.17
C ASP A 145 17.53 -11.76 -5.98
N ILE A 146 18.79 -11.33 -5.91
CA ILE A 146 19.93 -12.15 -5.59
C ILE A 146 20.17 -12.08 -4.09
N CYS A 147 19.87 -13.17 -3.40
CA CYS A 147 20.01 -13.30 -1.97
C CYS A 147 21.22 -14.15 -1.61
N GLU A 148 21.88 -13.84 -0.50
CA GLU A 148 23.05 -14.57 -0.01
C GLU A 148 22.77 -15.12 1.38
N ASP A 149 23.09 -16.42 1.58
CA ASP A 149 23.01 -17.05 2.90
C ASP A 149 24.26 -16.73 3.76
N LYS A 150 24.23 -17.11 5.03
CA LYS A 150 25.34 -16.93 5.99
C LYS A 150 26.67 -17.61 5.57
N ASN A 151 26.66 -18.49 4.56
CA ASN A 151 27.83 -19.16 4.06
C ASN A 151 28.38 -18.49 2.77
N GLY A 152 27.77 -17.37 2.34
CA GLY A 152 28.13 -16.66 1.11
C GLY A 152 27.61 -17.31 -0.16
N LYS A 153 26.67 -18.24 -0.04
CA LYS A 153 26.07 -18.91 -1.17
C LYS A 153 24.90 -18.10 -1.73
N ARG A 154 24.84 -17.98 -3.06
CA ARG A 154 23.89 -17.12 -3.75
C ARG A 154 22.69 -17.85 -4.31
N TYR A 155 21.55 -17.23 -4.15
CA TYR A 155 20.23 -17.70 -4.56
C TYR A 155 19.51 -16.61 -5.34
N VAL A 156 18.61 -17.01 -6.23
CA VAL A 156 17.71 -16.08 -6.92
C VAL A 156 16.29 -16.37 -6.49
N CYS A 157 15.58 -15.34 -6.11
CA CYS A 157 14.15 -15.43 -5.83
C CYS A 157 13.37 -15.63 -7.14
N ARG A 158 12.56 -16.67 -7.23
CA ARG A 158 11.79 -17.06 -8.42
C ARG A 158 10.35 -17.36 -8.09
N TRP A 159 9.45 -16.96 -8.97
CA TRP A 159 8.07 -17.38 -8.92
C TRP A 159 7.88 -18.71 -9.64
N ILE A 160 7.25 -19.67 -8.96
CA ILE A 160 6.91 -20.96 -9.52
C ILE A 160 5.41 -21.00 -9.82
N ALA A 161 5.05 -20.78 -11.07
CA ALA A 161 3.66 -20.68 -11.49
C ALA A 161 2.84 -21.94 -11.21
N SER A 162 3.45 -23.13 -11.34
CA SER A 162 2.78 -24.40 -11.09
C SER A 162 2.43 -24.64 -9.61
N ALA A 163 3.20 -24.05 -8.70
CA ALA A 163 3.00 -24.15 -7.25
C ALA A 163 2.38 -22.88 -6.64
N ALA A 164 2.22 -21.80 -7.44
CA ALA A 164 1.77 -20.49 -7.01
C ALA A 164 2.52 -19.96 -5.78
N CYS A 165 3.83 -20.14 -5.75
CA CYS A 165 4.70 -19.70 -4.67
C CYS A 165 6.05 -19.17 -5.18
N PHE A 166 6.76 -18.46 -4.29
CA PHE A 166 8.15 -18.09 -4.53
C PHE A 166 9.10 -19.13 -3.92
N GLU A 167 10.27 -19.27 -4.52
CA GLU A 167 11.38 -20.10 -4.03
C GLU A 167 12.70 -19.38 -4.17
N PHE A 168 13.69 -19.79 -3.37
CA PHE A 168 15.09 -19.43 -3.54
C PHE A 168 15.81 -20.51 -4.35
N LYS A 169 16.22 -20.19 -5.56
CA LYS A 169 16.96 -21.11 -6.42
C LYS A 169 18.46 -20.85 -6.33
N CYS A 170 19.21 -21.83 -5.85
CA CYS A 170 20.67 -21.73 -5.79
C CYS A 170 21.27 -21.62 -7.20
N LYS A 171 22.09 -20.58 -7.44
CA LYS A 171 22.75 -20.34 -8.74
C LYS A 171 23.74 -21.44 -9.11
N GLU A 172 24.41 -22.05 -8.15
CA GLU A 172 25.48 -23.02 -8.38
C GLU A 172 24.95 -24.44 -8.55
N THR A 173 24.01 -24.84 -7.72
CA THR A 173 23.51 -26.23 -7.68
C THR A 173 22.17 -26.43 -8.36
N GLY A 174 21.42 -25.35 -8.61
CA GLY A 174 20.05 -25.40 -9.11
C GLY A 174 19.02 -25.94 -8.10
N ILE A 175 19.43 -26.22 -6.85
CA ILE A 175 18.53 -26.70 -5.79
C ILE A 175 17.67 -25.51 -5.33
N SER A 176 16.37 -25.78 -5.14
CA SER A 176 15.41 -24.80 -4.68
C SER A 176 15.13 -24.97 -3.19
N TYR A 177 14.86 -23.85 -2.52
CA TYR A 177 14.46 -23.77 -1.11
C TYR A 177 13.18 -22.94 -1.00
N GLU A 178 12.31 -23.34 -0.10
CA GLU A 178 11.08 -22.61 0.20
C GLU A 178 11.36 -21.27 0.89
N MET A 179 10.47 -20.29 0.71
CA MET A 179 10.57 -18.95 1.31
C MET A 179 10.34 -18.90 2.83
N THR A 180 10.07 -20.05 3.47
CA THR A 180 9.79 -20.14 4.93
C THR A 180 10.95 -19.71 5.82
N HIS A 181 12.13 -19.51 5.25
CA HIS A 181 13.35 -19.09 5.93
C HIS A 181 13.97 -17.84 5.28
N ALA A 182 13.13 -16.90 4.85
CA ALA A 182 13.57 -15.66 4.20
C ALA A 182 14.55 -14.85 5.08
N GLU A 183 14.35 -14.90 6.40
CA GLU A 183 15.20 -14.25 7.41
C GLU A 183 16.62 -14.83 7.54
N ASP A 184 16.92 -15.96 6.90
CA ASP A 184 18.28 -16.51 6.84
C ASP A 184 19.13 -15.95 5.68
N PHE A 185 18.53 -15.09 4.84
CA PHE A 185 19.14 -14.53 3.65
C PHE A 185 19.28 -13.01 3.75
N ILE A 186 20.18 -12.44 2.94
CA ILE A 186 20.34 -10.99 2.77
C ILE A 186 20.30 -10.68 1.27
N VAL A 187 19.48 -9.71 0.87
CA VAL A 187 19.43 -9.22 -0.51
C VAL A 187 20.73 -8.50 -0.85
N LYS A 188 21.36 -8.88 -1.97
CA LYS A 188 22.63 -8.31 -2.45
C LYS A 188 22.51 -7.58 -3.78
N GLY A 189 21.36 -7.65 -4.42
CA GLY A 189 21.08 -7.04 -5.71
C GLY A 189 19.95 -7.74 -6.43
N ASN A 190 19.78 -7.43 -7.71
CA ASN A 190 18.77 -8.04 -8.56
C ASN A 190 19.41 -8.48 -9.90
N GLU A 191 18.80 -9.43 -10.60
CA GLU A 191 19.30 -9.88 -11.91
C GLU A 191 19.25 -8.81 -13.00
N TYR A 192 18.47 -7.74 -12.78
CA TYR A 192 18.34 -6.61 -13.71
C TYR A 192 19.20 -5.40 -13.34
N ASP A 193 20.05 -5.48 -12.30
CA ASP A 193 20.86 -4.33 -11.88
C ASP A 193 21.79 -3.80 -12.98
N ASP A 194 22.22 -4.65 -13.92
CA ASP A 194 23.03 -4.24 -15.07
C ASP A 194 22.27 -3.37 -16.09
N LEU A 195 20.92 -3.25 -15.96
CA LEU A 195 20.07 -2.42 -16.81
C LEU A 195 19.79 -1.03 -16.22
N THR A 196 20.30 -0.74 -15.03
CA THR A 196 20.07 0.52 -14.29
C THR A 196 21.10 1.62 -14.58
N TYR A 197 21.75 1.61 -15.77
CA TYR A 197 22.77 2.61 -16.17
C TYR A 197 22.41 3.37 -17.43
#